data_70c9bec16b28c32117cf4d7126586ff1
#
_entry.id   70c9bec16b28c32117cf4d7126586ff1
#
_cell.length_a   1.000
_cell.length_b   1.000
_cell.length_c   1.000
_cell.angle_alpha   90.00
_cell.angle_beta   90.00
_cell.angle_gamma   90.00
#
_symmetry.space_group_name_H-M   'P 1'
#
loop_
_entity.id
_entity.type
_entity.pdbx_description
1 polymer ?
#
loop_
_entity_poly.entity_id
_entity_poly.type
_entity_poly.pdbx_seq_one_letter_code
_entity_poly.pdbx_strand_id
1 'polypeptide(L)'
;MNKKIITVFFLFTICAPISIAEPMKIEMIPMKNRMVEDVIPIIKPLIIKGGTVTGMNNQLILKTTPSNIELIKSILEQIDNAPRKLLISVKRNNNSEFNKKEGGFSIKYDSKNIQIESVDTGEEGFIVQNKNSKGDFIRYRKSHEESREQEGNIFYVNTLEGNPAFINTGQLMPVRNQTTVTTSGTTIVQENIGYHNINSGFYVTPKLQADNVVLTISPKFTELNKNEKNVINVQNVSTTVHGRLGEWISIGGVNQSSNNSDKKNLINKEQYNSEKSNIFVKVEEIK
;
A
#
# COMPACT_ATOMS: atom_id res chain seq x y z
N MET A 1 -53.31 -94.06 9.02
CA MET A 1 -52.50 -93.08 9.76
C MET A 1 -52.20 -91.95 8.80
N ASN A 2 -53.04 -90.87 8.74
CA ASN A 2 -52.93 -89.79 7.78
C ASN A 2 -52.40 -88.54 8.51
N LYS A 3 -51.16 -88.15 8.18
CA LYS A 3 -50.57 -86.83 8.61
C LYS A 3 -50.97 -85.77 7.66
N LYS A 4 -51.81 -84.83 8.12
CA LYS A 4 -52.14 -83.59 7.42
C LYS A 4 -51.01 -82.56 7.64
N ILE A 5 -50.30 -82.20 6.55
CA ILE A 5 -49.30 -81.12 6.59
C ILE A 5 -50.03 -79.79 6.35
N ILE A 6 -50.08 -78.95 7.37
CA ILE A 6 -50.64 -77.60 7.33
C ILE A 6 -49.45 -76.66 6.87
N THR A 7 -49.52 -76.21 5.63
CA THR A 7 -48.56 -75.19 5.12
C THR A 7 -49.06 -73.79 5.51
N VAL A 8 -48.41 -73.16 6.49
CA VAL A 8 -48.70 -71.78 6.86
C VAL A 8 -47.95 -70.85 5.84
N PHE A 9 -48.72 -70.17 4.99
CA PHE A 9 -48.18 -69.16 4.06
C PHE A 9 -48.07 -67.80 4.79
N PHE A 10 -46.83 -67.48 5.19
CA PHE A 10 -46.52 -66.18 5.85
C PHE A 10 -46.44 -65.05 4.79
N LEU A 11 -47.54 -64.29 4.70
CA LEU A 11 -47.66 -63.14 3.78
C LEU A 11 -46.85 -61.99 4.37
N PHE A 12 -45.59 -61.85 3.93
CA PHE A 12 -44.71 -60.71 4.28
C PHE A 12 -45.10 -59.47 3.46
N THR A 13 -45.92 -58.58 4.05
CA THR A 13 -46.34 -57.32 3.46
C THR A 13 -45.17 -56.36 3.49
N ILE A 14 -44.46 -56.18 2.35
CA ILE A 14 -43.40 -55.14 2.18
C ILE A 14 -44.10 -53.77 2.14
N CYS A 15 -44.12 -53.08 3.26
CA CYS A 15 -44.50 -51.67 3.36
C CYS A 15 -43.37 -50.83 2.78
N ALA A 16 -43.34 -50.65 1.48
CA ALA A 16 -42.39 -49.70 0.83
C ALA A 16 -42.81 -48.28 1.27
N PRO A 17 -41.87 -47.45 1.81
CA PRO A 17 -42.19 -46.08 2.10
C PRO A 17 -42.51 -45.35 0.77
N ILE A 18 -43.73 -44.84 0.67
CA ILE A 18 -44.14 -43.98 -0.45
C ILE A 18 -43.39 -42.65 -0.23
N SER A 19 -42.29 -42.46 -0.96
CA SER A 19 -41.61 -41.17 -1.03
C SER A 19 -42.51 -40.21 -1.82
N ILE A 20 -43.27 -39.38 -1.12
CA ILE A 20 -44.08 -38.33 -1.72
C ILE A 20 -43.07 -37.23 -2.15
N ALA A 21 -42.76 -37.15 -3.45
CA ALA A 21 -41.96 -36.07 -3.99
C ALA A 21 -42.75 -34.75 -3.86
N GLU A 22 -42.25 -33.81 -3.10
CA GLU A 22 -42.87 -32.49 -3.01
C GLU A 22 -42.86 -31.80 -4.37
N PRO A 23 -44.02 -31.18 -4.80
CA PRO A 23 -44.09 -30.48 -6.06
C PRO A 23 -43.17 -29.24 -6.04
N MET A 24 -42.51 -28.98 -7.15
CA MET A 24 -41.69 -27.77 -7.31
C MET A 24 -42.57 -26.53 -7.36
N LYS A 25 -42.19 -25.50 -6.63
CA LYS A 25 -42.81 -24.18 -6.58
C LYS A 25 -41.83 -23.13 -7.10
N ILE A 26 -42.37 -22.09 -7.71
CA ILE A 26 -41.57 -20.89 -8.07
C ILE A 26 -41.79 -19.84 -6.97
N GLU A 27 -40.71 -19.31 -6.45
CA GLU A 27 -40.72 -18.25 -5.43
C GLU A 27 -39.77 -17.12 -5.87
N MET A 28 -40.22 -15.86 -5.70
CA MET A 28 -39.40 -14.67 -5.95
C MET A 28 -39.07 -14.01 -4.61
N ILE A 29 -37.78 -13.86 -4.33
CA ILE A 29 -37.28 -13.29 -3.07
C ILE A 29 -36.54 -11.99 -3.41
N PRO A 30 -37.02 -10.82 -2.93
CA PRO A 30 -36.31 -9.56 -3.13
C PRO A 30 -35.06 -9.51 -2.25
N MET A 31 -33.91 -9.14 -2.84
CA MET A 31 -32.68 -8.87 -2.12
C MET A 31 -32.66 -7.41 -1.66
N LYS A 32 -32.18 -7.17 -0.43
CA LYS A 32 -32.19 -5.84 0.19
C LYS A 32 -30.82 -5.16 0.13
N ASN A 33 -29.77 -5.90 0.40
CA ASN A 33 -28.44 -5.36 0.65
C ASN A 33 -27.37 -5.85 -0.33
N ARG A 34 -27.52 -7.06 -0.87
CA ARG A 34 -26.55 -7.66 -1.78
C ARG A 34 -27.10 -7.76 -3.21
N MET A 35 -26.21 -7.69 -4.18
CA MET A 35 -26.58 -7.93 -5.58
C MET A 35 -26.91 -9.41 -5.76
N VAL A 36 -27.92 -9.69 -6.57
CA VAL A 36 -28.38 -11.07 -6.81
C VAL A 36 -27.28 -11.89 -7.47
N GLU A 37 -26.44 -11.28 -8.29
CA GLU A 37 -25.30 -11.88 -8.99
C GLU A 37 -24.28 -12.46 -8.02
N ASP A 38 -24.08 -11.82 -6.85
CA ASP A 38 -23.15 -12.28 -5.82
C ASP A 38 -23.73 -13.43 -5.00
N VAL A 39 -25.04 -13.51 -4.91
CA VAL A 39 -25.78 -14.50 -4.10
C VAL A 39 -26.02 -15.79 -4.86
N ILE A 40 -26.28 -15.72 -6.18
CA ILE A 40 -26.55 -16.91 -7.01
C ILE A 40 -25.48 -17.99 -6.89
N PRO A 41 -24.16 -17.71 -6.93
CA PRO A 41 -23.12 -18.73 -6.80
C PRO A 41 -23.15 -19.47 -5.46
N ILE A 42 -23.61 -18.80 -4.40
CA ILE A 42 -23.72 -19.35 -3.04
C ILE A 42 -24.94 -20.26 -2.91
N ILE A 43 -26.07 -19.85 -3.51
CA ILE A 43 -27.34 -20.57 -3.40
C ILE A 43 -27.43 -21.75 -4.37
N LYS A 44 -26.82 -21.63 -5.56
CA LYS A 44 -26.89 -22.65 -6.62
C LYS A 44 -26.53 -24.08 -6.16
N PRO A 45 -25.47 -24.31 -5.33
CA PRO A 45 -25.15 -25.64 -4.81
C PRO A 45 -26.18 -26.19 -3.81
N LEU A 46 -27.01 -25.33 -3.22
CA LEU A 46 -28.00 -25.70 -2.20
C LEU A 46 -29.37 -26.06 -2.83
N ILE A 47 -29.55 -25.82 -4.11
CA ILE A 47 -30.74 -26.21 -4.85
C ILE A 47 -30.74 -27.71 -5.07
N ILE A 48 -31.87 -28.35 -4.74
CA ILE A 48 -32.06 -29.78 -4.98
C ILE A 48 -32.08 -30.13 -6.47
N LYS A 49 -31.82 -31.38 -6.78
CA LYS A 49 -31.82 -31.90 -8.17
C LYS A 49 -33.13 -31.58 -8.88
N GLY A 50 -33.03 -30.94 -10.04
CA GLY A 50 -34.20 -30.51 -10.86
C GLY A 50 -34.71 -29.12 -10.52
N GLY A 51 -34.23 -28.47 -9.46
CA GLY A 51 -34.50 -27.07 -9.17
C GLY A 51 -33.57 -26.11 -9.96
N THR A 52 -33.94 -24.84 -10.00
CA THR A 52 -33.16 -23.78 -10.66
C THR A 52 -33.18 -22.50 -9.84
N VAL A 53 -32.11 -21.71 -9.96
CA VAL A 53 -31.98 -20.35 -9.42
C VAL A 53 -31.56 -19.40 -10.52
N THR A 54 -32.24 -18.26 -10.61
CA THR A 54 -31.90 -17.17 -11.52
C THR A 54 -32.13 -15.83 -10.81
N GLY A 55 -31.59 -14.76 -11.35
CA GLY A 55 -31.75 -13.41 -10.81
C GLY A 55 -32.24 -12.44 -11.88
N MET A 56 -33.14 -11.52 -11.50
CA MET A 56 -33.60 -10.44 -12.36
C MET A 56 -34.10 -9.27 -11.50
N ASN A 57 -33.71 -8.05 -11.85
CA ASN A 57 -34.19 -6.81 -11.20
C ASN A 57 -34.09 -6.83 -9.67
N ASN A 58 -32.95 -7.26 -9.15
CA ASN A 58 -32.67 -7.40 -7.71
C ASN A 58 -33.58 -8.41 -6.98
N GLN A 59 -34.15 -9.37 -7.72
CA GLN A 59 -34.95 -10.45 -7.18
C GLN A 59 -34.32 -11.81 -7.51
N LEU A 60 -34.22 -12.67 -6.51
CA LEU A 60 -33.81 -14.05 -6.66
C LEU A 60 -35.04 -14.89 -7.01
N ILE A 61 -35.02 -15.58 -8.14
CA ILE A 61 -36.10 -16.44 -8.60
C ILE A 61 -35.66 -17.89 -8.38
N LEU A 62 -36.38 -18.58 -7.49
CA LEU A 62 -36.14 -19.98 -7.15
C LEU A 62 -37.23 -20.85 -7.72
N LYS A 63 -36.86 -21.97 -8.34
CA LYS A 63 -37.76 -23.07 -8.65
C LYS A 63 -37.26 -24.31 -7.96
N THR A 64 -37.93 -24.70 -6.86
CA THR A 64 -37.52 -25.86 -6.03
C THR A 64 -38.69 -26.29 -5.14
N THR A 65 -38.49 -27.27 -4.25
CA THR A 65 -39.54 -27.71 -3.29
C THR A 65 -39.75 -26.66 -2.20
N PRO A 66 -40.98 -26.63 -1.59
CA PRO A 66 -41.28 -25.74 -0.47
C PRO A 66 -40.29 -25.83 0.69
N SER A 67 -39.92 -27.04 1.07
CA SER A 67 -38.94 -27.26 2.16
C SER A 67 -37.55 -26.66 1.83
N ASN A 68 -37.13 -26.75 0.56
CA ASN A 68 -35.85 -26.18 0.14
C ASN A 68 -35.93 -24.63 0.06
N ILE A 69 -37.10 -24.06 -0.30
CA ILE A 69 -37.32 -22.61 -0.28
C ILE A 69 -37.16 -22.03 1.13
N GLU A 70 -37.75 -22.68 2.12
CA GLU A 70 -37.65 -22.30 3.54
C GLU A 70 -36.17 -22.31 4.02
N LEU A 71 -35.43 -23.37 3.67
CA LEU A 71 -34.02 -23.46 3.96
C LEU A 71 -33.23 -22.31 3.32
N ILE A 72 -33.47 -22.04 2.04
CA ILE A 72 -32.80 -20.96 1.33
C ILE A 72 -33.14 -19.59 1.94
N LYS A 73 -34.40 -19.34 2.30
CA LYS A 73 -34.81 -18.10 2.97
C LYS A 73 -34.04 -17.89 4.28
N SER A 74 -33.91 -18.91 5.11
CA SER A 74 -33.15 -18.80 6.35
C SER A 74 -31.66 -18.50 6.16
N ILE A 75 -31.07 -19.03 5.08
CA ILE A 75 -29.69 -18.72 4.70
C ILE A 75 -29.58 -17.29 4.17
N LEU A 76 -30.54 -16.86 3.31
CA LEU A 76 -30.57 -15.50 2.77
C LEU A 76 -30.67 -14.45 3.87
N GLU A 77 -31.46 -14.67 4.94
CA GLU A 77 -31.53 -13.79 6.10
C GLU A 77 -30.18 -13.59 6.80
N GLN A 78 -29.31 -14.61 6.77
CA GLN A 78 -27.98 -14.53 7.36
C GLN A 78 -26.95 -13.85 6.46
N ILE A 79 -27.08 -13.96 5.12
CA ILE A 79 -26.08 -13.46 4.19
C ILE A 79 -26.45 -12.11 3.56
N ASP A 80 -27.75 -11.73 3.53
CA ASP A 80 -28.22 -10.45 2.96
C ASP A 80 -28.06 -9.28 3.95
N ASN A 81 -26.88 -9.21 4.57
CA ASN A 81 -26.53 -8.08 5.42
C ASN A 81 -25.91 -6.95 4.62
N ALA A 82 -26.17 -5.70 5.03
CA ALA A 82 -25.55 -4.54 4.41
C ALA A 82 -24.02 -4.59 4.58
N PRO A 83 -23.25 -4.44 3.51
CA PRO A 83 -21.80 -4.37 3.62
C PRO A 83 -21.42 -3.13 4.43
N ARG A 84 -20.46 -3.29 5.35
CA ARG A 84 -19.99 -2.18 6.19
C ARG A 84 -19.24 -1.15 5.34
N LYS A 85 -19.46 0.14 5.63
CA LYS A 85 -18.73 1.24 4.99
C LYS A 85 -17.41 1.44 5.73
N LEU A 86 -16.32 1.51 5.01
CA LEU A 86 -14.98 1.59 5.57
C LEU A 86 -14.24 2.81 5.05
N LEU A 87 -13.58 3.52 5.98
CA LEU A 87 -12.55 4.51 5.68
C LEU A 87 -11.19 3.84 5.83
N ILE A 88 -10.43 3.81 4.76
CA ILE A 88 -9.07 3.27 4.75
C ILE A 88 -8.09 4.42 4.62
N SER A 89 -7.22 4.55 5.62
CA SER A 89 -6.19 5.58 5.68
C SER A 89 -4.82 4.93 5.58
N VAL A 90 -3.98 5.44 4.69
CA VAL A 90 -2.58 5.02 4.52
C VAL A 90 -1.67 6.19 4.85
N LYS A 91 -0.75 5.97 5.77
CA LYS A 91 0.22 6.97 6.21
C LYS A 91 1.64 6.48 5.95
N ARG A 92 2.45 7.34 5.32
CA ARG A 92 3.90 7.18 5.25
C ARG A 92 4.56 8.17 6.20
N ASN A 93 5.42 7.69 7.08
CA ASN A 93 6.29 8.50 7.90
C ASN A 93 7.71 8.39 7.36
N ASN A 94 8.25 9.50 6.90
CA ASN A 94 9.66 9.63 6.54
C ASN A 94 10.38 10.42 7.62
N ASN A 95 11.46 9.84 8.12
CA ASN A 95 12.42 10.52 9.00
C ASN A 95 13.77 10.49 8.31
N SER A 96 14.29 11.65 7.95
CA SER A 96 15.65 11.79 7.43
C SER A 96 16.52 12.53 8.42
N GLU A 97 17.72 12.02 8.64
CA GLU A 97 18.72 12.59 9.49
C GLU A 97 20.02 12.72 8.69
N PHE A 98 20.51 13.95 8.60
CA PHE A 98 21.74 14.29 7.90
C PHE A 98 22.71 14.92 8.88
N ASN A 99 23.91 14.42 8.93
CA ASN A 99 24.99 14.96 9.76
C ASN A 99 26.27 14.99 8.93
N LYS A 100 26.84 16.17 8.78
CA LYS A 100 28.06 16.38 8.02
C LYS A 100 29.06 17.13 8.87
N LYS A 101 30.24 16.57 9.01
CA LYS A 101 31.38 17.18 9.69
C LYS A 101 32.52 17.32 8.70
N GLU A 102 33.01 18.51 8.53
CA GLU A 102 34.18 18.79 7.73
C GLU A 102 35.21 19.51 8.59
N GLY A 103 36.45 19.06 8.54
CA GLY A 103 37.58 19.72 9.18
C GLY A 103 38.84 19.63 8.31
N GLY A 104 39.60 20.70 8.20
CA GLY A 104 40.80 20.65 7.40
C GLY A 104 41.76 21.83 7.63
N PHE A 105 43.00 21.58 7.35
CA PHE A 105 44.06 22.60 7.34
C PHE A 105 44.51 22.87 5.92
N SER A 106 44.65 24.14 5.57
CA SER A 106 45.35 24.58 4.37
C SER A 106 46.52 25.46 4.76
N ILE A 107 47.69 25.13 4.28
CA ILE A 107 48.95 25.87 4.60
C ILE A 107 49.57 26.32 3.29
N LYS A 108 49.77 27.63 3.14
CA LYS A 108 50.64 28.21 2.13
C LYS A 108 51.72 29.01 2.84
N TYR A 109 52.97 28.60 2.74
CA TYR A 109 54.08 29.16 3.50
C TYR A 109 55.19 29.60 2.55
N ASP A 110 55.56 30.89 2.63
CA ASP A 110 56.68 31.43 1.89
C ASP A 110 57.55 32.42 2.75
N SER A 111 57.19 32.71 4.00
CA SER A 111 57.90 33.70 4.80
C SER A 111 57.72 33.51 6.34
N LYS A 112 58.64 34.14 7.14
CA LYS A 112 58.81 33.85 8.57
C LYS A 112 57.88 34.52 9.58
N ASN A 113 56.88 35.32 9.18
CA ASN A 113 55.98 36.04 10.12
C ASN A 113 54.54 35.68 9.88
N ILE A 114 53.93 35.07 10.89
CA ILE A 114 52.56 34.59 10.90
C ILE A 114 51.72 35.36 11.93
N GLN A 115 50.62 36.03 11.52
CA GLN A 115 49.59 36.61 12.40
C GLN A 115 48.30 35.74 12.35
N ILE A 116 47.68 35.47 13.48
CA ILE A 116 46.47 34.62 13.58
C ILE A 116 45.27 35.52 13.75
N GLU A 117 44.35 35.48 12.77
CA GLU A 117 43.01 36.09 12.89
C GLU A 117 41.94 35.01 12.87
N SER A 118 41.02 35.06 13.83
CA SER A 118 39.83 34.23 13.78
C SER A 118 38.67 34.97 13.12
N VAL A 119 38.12 34.40 12.09
CA VAL A 119 36.91 34.93 11.43
C VAL A 119 35.73 34.06 11.86
N ASP A 120 34.82 34.62 12.62
CA ASP A 120 33.52 34.00 12.92
C ASP A 120 32.60 34.15 11.71
N THR A 121 32.19 33.06 11.11
CA THR A 121 31.31 33.06 9.91
C THR A 121 29.85 32.98 10.22
N GLY A 122 29.43 32.99 11.52
CA GLY A 122 28.02 33.03 11.94
C GLY A 122 27.19 31.77 11.66
N GLU A 123 27.71 30.80 10.93
CA GLU A 123 27.14 29.47 10.75
C GLU A 123 27.97 28.47 11.56
N GLU A 124 27.42 27.35 11.96
CA GLU A 124 28.02 26.34 12.86
C GLU A 124 29.40 25.83 12.41
N GLY A 125 30.34 26.72 12.26
CA GLY A 125 31.70 26.45 11.84
C GLY A 125 32.60 27.64 12.14
N PHE A 126 33.88 27.41 12.35
CA PHE A 126 34.84 28.49 12.49
C PHE A 126 35.97 28.32 11.49
N ILE A 127 36.48 29.45 11.02
CA ILE A 127 37.67 29.54 10.18
C ILE A 127 38.69 30.31 10.96
N VAL A 128 39.84 29.72 11.17
CA VAL A 128 41.04 30.42 11.68
C VAL A 128 41.95 30.65 10.46
N GLN A 129 42.17 31.89 10.16
CA GLN A 129 43.03 32.25 9.04
C GLN A 129 44.14 33.15 9.55
N ASN A 130 45.33 32.84 9.15
CA ASN A 130 46.50 33.69 9.34
C ASN A 130 47.00 34.08 7.96
N LYS A 131 47.20 35.37 7.73
CA LYS A 131 47.69 35.89 6.47
C LYS A 131 48.74 37.00 6.75
N ASN A 132 49.87 36.91 6.14
CA ASN A 132 50.87 37.99 6.19
C ASN A 132 50.79 38.85 4.91
N SER A 133 51.56 39.97 4.93
CA SER A 133 51.65 40.92 3.80
C SER A 133 52.25 40.31 2.52
N LYS A 134 52.79 39.09 2.55
CA LYS A 134 53.37 38.38 1.41
C LYS A 134 52.46 37.28 0.86
N GLY A 135 51.25 37.11 1.44
CA GLY A 135 50.27 36.18 0.97
C GLY A 135 50.37 34.75 1.52
N ASP A 136 51.23 34.50 2.56
CA ASP A 136 51.25 33.24 3.24
C ASP A 136 50.01 33.13 4.12
N PHE A 137 49.42 31.93 4.22
CA PHE A 137 48.28 31.71 5.09
C PHE A 137 48.25 30.29 5.69
N ILE A 138 47.74 30.21 6.90
CA ILE A 138 47.30 28.98 7.53
C ILE A 138 45.77 29.12 7.69
N ARG A 139 45.01 28.22 7.13
CA ARG A 139 43.57 28.21 7.27
C ARG A 139 43.14 26.88 7.88
N TYR A 140 42.45 26.98 8.98
CA TYR A 140 41.72 25.85 9.60
C TYR A 140 40.21 26.08 9.38
N ARG A 141 39.52 25.10 8.82
CA ARG A 141 38.07 25.10 8.68
C ARG A 141 37.50 23.94 9.44
N LYS A 142 36.49 24.21 10.25
CA LYS A 142 35.63 23.19 10.86
C LYS A 142 34.19 23.61 10.59
N SER A 143 33.40 22.76 10.00
CA SER A 143 31.99 22.95 9.84
C SER A 143 31.25 21.72 10.35
N HIS A 144 30.08 21.94 10.95
CA HIS A 144 29.15 20.92 11.38
C HIS A 144 27.77 21.32 10.90
N GLU A 145 27.15 20.45 10.15
CA GLU A 145 25.79 20.65 9.62
C GLU A 145 24.96 19.45 10.06
N GLU A 146 23.86 19.74 10.77
CA GLU A 146 22.89 18.73 11.19
C GLU A 146 21.52 19.15 10.71
N SER A 147 20.82 18.27 10.01
CA SER A 147 19.45 18.48 9.58
C SER A 147 18.62 17.26 9.93
N ARG A 148 17.43 17.50 10.49
CA ARG A 148 16.41 16.49 10.76
C ARG A 148 15.13 16.90 10.09
N GLU A 149 14.61 16.06 9.23
CA GLU A 149 13.35 16.28 8.54
C GLU A 149 12.39 15.14 8.85
N GLN A 150 11.18 15.51 9.26
CA GLN A 150 10.09 14.56 9.45
C GLN A 150 8.95 14.95 8.52
N GLU A 151 8.63 14.07 7.60
CA GLU A 151 7.57 14.27 6.62
C GLU A 151 6.57 13.12 6.68
N GLY A 152 5.28 13.44 6.59
CA GLY A 152 4.23 12.43 6.59
C GLY A 152 3.11 12.80 5.62
N ASN A 153 2.77 11.88 4.73
CA ASN A 153 1.63 11.99 3.83
C ASN A 153 0.56 10.99 4.25
N ILE A 154 -0.69 11.45 4.31
CA ILE A 154 -1.84 10.60 4.60
C ILE A 154 -2.78 10.61 3.39
N PHE A 155 -3.09 9.43 2.88
CA PHE A 155 -4.10 9.20 1.85
C PHE A 155 -5.26 8.44 2.46
N TYR A 156 -6.49 8.74 2.05
CA TYR A 156 -7.66 8.02 2.54
C TYR A 156 -8.66 7.80 1.42
N VAL A 157 -9.38 6.68 1.50
CA VAL A 157 -10.43 6.32 0.56
C VAL A 157 -11.57 5.62 1.31
N ASN A 158 -12.79 5.86 0.86
CA ASN A 158 -13.98 5.17 1.35
C ASN A 158 -14.30 4.00 0.43
N THR A 159 -14.66 2.85 1.01
CA THR A 159 -15.11 1.68 0.26
C THR A 159 -16.10 0.87 1.08
N LEU A 160 -16.73 -0.10 0.43
CA LEU A 160 -17.53 -1.13 1.10
C LEU A 160 -16.67 -2.35 1.41
N GLU A 161 -17.04 -3.08 2.44
CA GLU A 161 -16.44 -4.37 2.77
C GLU A 161 -16.41 -5.30 1.55
N GLY A 162 -15.26 -5.90 1.28
CA GLY A 162 -15.05 -6.81 0.14
C GLY A 162 -14.78 -6.11 -1.19
N ASN A 163 -15.04 -4.82 -1.31
CA ASN A 163 -14.88 -4.10 -2.58
C ASN A 163 -13.50 -3.46 -2.70
N PRO A 164 -12.84 -3.57 -3.86
CA PRO A 164 -11.59 -2.90 -4.11
C PRO A 164 -11.78 -1.39 -4.18
N ALA A 165 -10.79 -0.64 -3.69
CA ALA A 165 -10.72 0.80 -3.80
C ALA A 165 -9.34 1.24 -4.27
N PHE A 166 -9.30 2.38 -4.95
CA PHE A 166 -8.08 2.96 -5.48
C PHE A 166 -8.11 4.48 -5.35
N ILE A 167 -7.01 5.05 -4.89
CA ILE A 167 -6.76 6.48 -4.92
C ILE A 167 -5.39 6.74 -5.51
N ASN A 168 -5.30 7.73 -6.37
CA ASN A 168 -4.06 8.18 -6.98
C ASN A 168 -4.10 9.69 -7.13
N THR A 169 -3.03 10.36 -6.72
CA THR A 169 -2.84 11.81 -6.88
C THR A 169 -1.40 12.07 -7.29
N GLY A 170 -1.18 13.13 -8.04
CA GLY A 170 0.16 13.44 -8.51
C GLY A 170 0.21 14.64 -9.44
N GLN A 171 1.37 14.82 -10.04
CA GLN A 171 1.67 15.88 -11.00
C GLN A 171 2.51 15.37 -12.17
N LEU A 172 2.39 16.03 -13.29
CA LEU A 172 3.24 15.81 -14.46
C LEU A 172 4.41 16.79 -14.41
N MET A 173 5.62 16.25 -14.41
CA MET A 173 6.84 17.04 -14.45
C MET A 173 7.39 17.08 -15.88
N PRO A 174 7.52 18.27 -16.50
CA PRO A 174 8.17 18.39 -17.81
C PRO A 174 9.68 18.17 -17.67
N VAL A 175 10.23 17.27 -18.46
CA VAL A 175 11.68 17.01 -18.56
C VAL A 175 12.14 17.39 -19.95
N ARG A 176 13.10 18.29 -20.02
CA ARG A 176 13.72 18.68 -21.29
C ARG A 176 14.81 17.67 -21.66
N ASN A 177 14.62 17.01 -22.79
CA ASN A 177 15.63 16.15 -23.38
C ASN A 177 16.27 16.90 -24.52
N GLN A 178 17.57 17.17 -24.43
CA GLN A 178 18.34 17.81 -25.46
C GLN A 178 19.25 16.79 -26.15
N THR A 179 19.07 16.61 -27.45
CA THR A 179 19.93 15.78 -28.27
C THR A 179 20.75 16.66 -29.17
N THR A 180 22.06 16.59 -29.06
CA THR A 180 22.99 17.34 -29.88
C THR A 180 23.64 16.38 -30.88
N VAL A 181 23.44 16.65 -32.17
CA VAL A 181 24.07 15.89 -33.26
C VAL A 181 25.04 16.81 -33.97
N THR A 182 26.31 16.45 -33.99
CA THR A 182 27.36 17.17 -34.73
C THR A 182 27.79 16.35 -35.94
N THR A 183 27.57 16.90 -37.13
CA THR A 183 27.96 16.26 -38.39
C THR A 183 28.73 17.28 -39.25
N SER A 184 29.96 16.96 -39.66
CA SER A 184 30.78 17.77 -40.57
C SER A 184 30.87 19.27 -40.20
N GLY A 185 31.03 19.57 -38.90
CA GLY A 185 31.16 20.95 -38.41
C GLY A 185 29.84 21.70 -38.18
N THR A 186 28.68 21.07 -38.44
CA THR A 186 27.37 21.63 -38.15
C THR A 186 26.81 20.94 -36.90
N THR A 187 26.44 21.74 -35.90
CA THR A 187 25.79 21.23 -34.65
C THR A 187 24.32 21.52 -34.75
N ILE A 188 23.52 20.48 -34.71
CA ILE A 188 22.04 20.53 -34.61
C ILE A 188 21.66 20.19 -33.19
N VAL A 189 20.95 21.10 -32.53
CA VAL A 189 20.38 20.88 -31.19
C VAL A 189 18.89 20.65 -31.35
N GLN A 190 18.44 19.47 -30.98
CA GLN A 190 17.03 19.12 -30.96
C GLN A 190 16.56 19.05 -29.51
N GLU A 191 15.59 19.88 -29.14
CA GLU A 191 14.96 19.86 -27.84
C GLU A 191 13.61 19.15 -27.94
N ASN A 192 13.36 18.24 -27.01
CA ASN A 192 12.08 17.56 -26.85
C ASN A 192 11.65 17.61 -25.36
N ILE A 193 10.38 17.92 -25.12
CA ILE A 193 9.81 17.93 -23.78
C ILE A 193 9.10 16.61 -23.57
N GLY A 194 9.65 15.78 -22.66
CA GLY A 194 8.99 14.62 -22.11
C GLY A 194 8.26 14.97 -20.81
N TYR A 195 7.27 14.16 -20.42
CA TYR A 195 6.58 14.33 -19.16
C TYR A 195 6.76 13.07 -18.29
N HIS A 196 7.23 13.27 -17.06
CA HIS A 196 7.25 12.22 -16.05
C HIS A 196 6.08 12.37 -15.11
N ASN A 197 5.37 11.26 -14.88
CA ASN A 197 4.25 11.22 -13.96
C ASN A 197 4.76 10.90 -12.55
N ILE A 198 4.66 11.88 -11.64
CA ILE A 198 5.00 11.75 -10.22
C ILE A 198 3.71 11.58 -9.46
N ASN A 199 3.33 10.34 -9.20
CA ASN A 199 2.06 10.01 -8.57
C ASN A 199 2.22 9.11 -7.35
N SER A 200 1.41 9.37 -6.34
CA SER A 200 1.33 8.60 -5.12
C SER A 200 -0.12 8.20 -4.84
N GLY A 201 -0.31 7.05 -4.22
CA GLY A 201 -1.62 6.53 -3.90
C GLY A 201 -1.56 5.08 -3.48
N PHE A 202 -2.69 4.42 -3.44
CA PHE A 202 -2.76 3.01 -3.11
C PHE A 202 -3.97 2.32 -3.72
N TYR A 203 -3.83 1.03 -3.93
CA TYR A 203 -4.90 0.09 -4.23
C TYR A 203 -5.13 -0.79 -3.01
N VAL A 204 -6.38 -1.06 -2.63
CA VAL A 204 -6.71 -1.84 -1.45
C VAL A 204 -8.00 -2.62 -1.61
N THR A 205 -8.03 -3.83 -1.03
CA THR A 205 -9.23 -4.65 -0.90
C THR A 205 -9.37 -5.09 0.57
N PRO A 206 -10.34 -4.55 1.32
CA PRO A 206 -10.59 -4.92 2.70
C PRO A 206 -11.53 -6.11 2.77
N LYS A 207 -11.24 -7.06 3.68
CA LYS A 207 -12.16 -8.15 4.08
C LYS A 207 -12.28 -8.12 5.59
N LEU A 208 -13.50 -8.12 6.09
CA LEU A 208 -13.74 -8.09 7.54
C LEU A 208 -14.03 -9.48 8.08
N GLN A 209 -13.63 -9.69 9.31
CA GLN A 209 -13.88 -10.90 10.08
C GLN A 209 -14.20 -10.49 11.53
N ALA A 210 -15.46 -10.19 11.80
CA ALA A 210 -15.92 -9.52 13.03
C ALA A 210 -15.22 -8.15 13.19
N ASP A 211 -14.38 -7.98 14.22
CA ASP A 211 -13.61 -6.76 14.49
C ASP A 211 -12.20 -6.76 13.89
N ASN A 212 -11.85 -7.84 13.20
CA ASN A 212 -10.57 -7.93 12.50
C ASN A 212 -10.73 -7.61 11.02
N VAL A 213 -9.67 -7.08 10.44
CA VAL A 213 -9.59 -6.78 9.01
C VAL A 213 -8.40 -7.49 8.38
N VAL A 214 -8.64 -8.08 7.22
CA VAL A 214 -7.60 -8.58 6.31
C VAL A 214 -7.56 -7.64 5.12
N LEU A 215 -6.40 -7.04 4.88
CA LEU A 215 -6.19 -6.06 3.82
C LEU A 215 -5.19 -6.61 2.81
N THR A 216 -5.59 -6.71 1.57
CA THR A 216 -4.64 -6.78 0.45
C THR A 216 -4.41 -5.35 -0.04
N ILE A 217 -3.17 -4.85 0.08
CA ILE A 217 -2.86 -3.44 -0.17
C ILE A 217 -1.57 -3.28 -0.95
N SER A 218 -1.58 -2.30 -1.86
CA SER A 218 -0.42 -1.96 -2.71
C SER A 218 -0.25 -0.44 -2.78
N PRO A 219 0.38 0.19 -1.78
CA PRO A 219 0.73 1.61 -1.82
C PRO A 219 1.93 1.86 -2.74
N LYS A 220 1.89 3.01 -3.39
CA LYS A 220 2.97 3.59 -4.18
C LYS A 220 3.18 5.03 -3.76
N PHE A 221 4.39 5.39 -3.43
CA PHE A 221 4.82 6.75 -3.14
C PHE A 221 5.90 7.15 -4.13
N THR A 222 5.70 8.31 -4.74
CA THR A 222 6.64 8.89 -5.70
C THR A 222 6.80 10.35 -5.37
N GLU A 223 8.04 10.80 -5.20
CA GLU A 223 8.36 12.18 -4.86
C GLU A 223 9.65 12.62 -5.53
N LEU A 224 9.79 13.92 -5.75
CA LEU A 224 11.04 14.52 -6.21
C LEU A 224 12.06 14.50 -5.06
N ASN A 225 13.29 14.10 -5.37
CA ASN A 225 14.39 14.24 -4.42
C ASN A 225 14.69 15.73 -4.21
N LYS A 226 14.67 16.18 -2.95
CA LYS A 226 14.89 17.58 -2.59
C LYS A 226 16.37 18.00 -2.77
N ASN A 227 17.28 17.05 -2.59
CA ASN A 227 18.72 17.28 -2.57
C ASN A 227 19.36 17.08 -3.94
N GLU A 228 18.76 16.29 -4.81
CA GLU A 228 19.29 15.93 -6.12
C GLU A 228 18.29 16.31 -7.22
N LYS A 229 18.71 17.21 -8.11
CA LYS A 229 17.88 17.64 -9.24
C LYS A 229 17.62 16.47 -10.20
N ASN A 230 16.37 16.34 -10.65
CA ASN A 230 15.91 15.32 -11.61
C ASN A 230 15.96 13.88 -11.09
N VAL A 231 16.11 13.66 -9.79
CA VAL A 231 15.97 12.35 -9.15
C VAL A 231 14.55 12.20 -8.59
N ILE A 232 13.94 11.06 -8.87
CA ILE A 232 12.60 10.71 -8.39
C ILE A 232 12.74 9.51 -7.45
N ASN A 233 12.35 9.70 -6.20
CA ASN A 233 12.29 8.63 -5.22
C ASN A 233 10.99 7.86 -5.41
N VAL A 234 11.07 6.54 -5.50
CA VAL A 234 9.91 5.65 -5.67
C VAL A 234 9.94 4.58 -4.60
N GLN A 235 8.84 4.44 -3.87
CA GLN A 235 8.63 3.39 -2.89
C GLN A 235 7.33 2.66 -3.18
N ASN A 236 7.43 1.35 -3.45
CA ASN A 236 6.29 0.48 -3.71
C ASN A 236 6.29 -0.66 -2.69
N VAL A 237 5.12 -0.98 -2.18
CA VAL A 237 4.90 -2.17 -1.33
C VAL A 237 3.68 -2.91 -1.86
N SER A 238 3.67 -4.23 -1.78
CA SER A 238 2.48 -5.04 -2.04
C SER A 238 2.45 -6.15 -1.00
N THR A 239 1.39 -6.19 -0.21
CA THR A 239 1.30 -7.11 0.92
C THR A 239 -0.15 -7.40 1.31
N THR A 240 -0.33 -8.49 2.05
CA THR A 240 -1.58 -8.78 2.76
C THR A 240 -1.30 -8.75 4.24
N VAL A 241 -2.02 -7.90 4.97
CA VAL A 241 -1.86 -7.71 6.41
C VAL A 241 -3.17 -7.98 7.13
N HIS A 242 -3.05 -8.33 8.39
CA HIS A 242 -4.15 -8.58 9.30
C HIS A 242 -4.01 -7.68 10.53
N GLY A 243 -5.13 -7.14 11.02
CA GLY A 243 -5.15 -6.28 12.19
C GLY A 243 -6.56 -6.04 12.71
N ARG A 244 -6.70 -5.11 13.65
CA ARG A 244 -8.01 -4.72 14.21
C ARG A 244 -8.51 -3.42 13.57
N LEU A 245 -9.82 -3.27 13.51
CA LEU A 245 -10.45 -2.01 13.13
C LEU A 245 -10.05 -0.89 14.10
N GLY A 246 -9.77 0.30 13.55
CA GLY A 246 -9.38 1.48 14.32
C GLY A 246 -7.91 1.55 14.70
N GLU A 247 -7.12 0.49 14.52
CA GLU A 247 -5.69 0.46 14.86
C GLU A 247 -4.79 0.69 13.64
N TRP A 248 -3.64 1.34 13.87
CA TRP A 248 -2.61 1.48 12.84
C TRP A 248 -1.80 0.20 12.71
N ILE A 249 -1.83 -0.40 11.52
CA ILE A 249 -1.12 -1.63 11.18
C ILE A 249 0.11 -1.23 10.36
N SER A 250 1.30 -1.67 10.77
CA SER A 250 2.52 -1.50 9.98
C SER A 250 2.49 -2.49 8.81
N ILE A 251 2.69 -1.98 7.59
CA ILE A 251 2.70 -2.80 6.38
C ILE A 251 4.08 -2.95 5.76
N GLY A 252 5.05 -2.16 6.22
CA GLY A 252 6.43 -2.24 5.77
C GLY A 252 7.17 -0.94 5.94
N GLY A 253 8.45 -0.97 5.61
CA GLY A 253 9.30 0.21 5.65
C GLY A 253 10.67 -0.07 5.07
N VAL A 254 11.43 1.00 4.86
CA VAL A 254 12.82 0.97 4.42
C VAL A 254 13.65 1.73 5.45
N ASN A 255 14.78 1.18 5.80
CA ASN A 255 15.79 1.85 6.61
C ASN A 255 17.08 1.85 5.82
N GLN A 256 17.51 3.01 5.39
CA GLN A 256 18.74 3.20 4.63
C GLN A 256 19.66 4.12 5.42
N SER A 257 20.87 3.68 5.65
CA SER A 257 21.90 4.51 6.25
C SER A 257 23.18 4.44 5.42
N SER A 258 23.80 5.58 5.22
CA SER A 258 25.11 5.66 4.60
C SER A 258 26.06 6.47 5.47
N ASN A 259 27.25 5.95 5.65
CA ASN A 259 28.32 6.63 6.35
C ASN A 259 29.50 6.73 5.39
N ASN A 260 29.85 7.95 5.04
CA ASN A 260 30.99 8.22 4.16
C ASN A 260 32.05 9.00 4.94
N SER A 261 33.24 8.45 5.02
CA SER A 261 34.39 9.08 5.68
C SER A 261 35.53 9.18 4.68
N ASP A 262 35.93 10.39 4.37
CA ASP A 262 37.02 10.67 3.46
C ASP A 262 38.14 11.41 4.24
N LYS A 263 39.31 10.78 4.31
CA LYS A 263 40.50 11.32 4.95
C LYS A 263 41.61 11.47 3.94
N LYS A 264 41.80 12.69 3.49
CA LYS A 264 42.94 13.03 2.59
C LYS A 264 43.83 14.03 3.24
N ASN A 265 45.07 13.61 3.54
CA ASN A 265 46.13 14.43 4.15
C ASN A 265 45.64 15.20 5.39
N LEU A 266 45.38 16.50 5.22
CA LEU A 266 45.00 17.41 6.31
C LEU A 266 43.47 17.72 6.30
N ILE A 267 42.67 16.99 5.51
CA ILE A 267 41.23 17.18 5.40
C ILE A 267 40.53 15.93 5.89
N ASN A 268 39.62 16.09 6.85
CA ASN A 268 38.76 15.05 7.34
C ASN A 268 37.31 15.44 7.04
N LYS A 269 36.60 14.57 6.34
CA LYS A 269 35.19 14.74 6.02
C LYS A 269 34.45 13.50 6.45
N GLU A 270 33.45 13.70 7.30
CA GLU A 270 32.54 12.65 7.74
C GLU A 270 31.11 13.09 7.40
N GLN A 271 30.37 12.22 6.73
CA GLN A 271 29.00 12.46 6.35
C GLN A 271 28.18 11.22 6.71
N TYR A 272 27.16 11.43 7.52
CA TYR A 272 26.19 10.41 7.91
C TYR A 272 24.82 10.80 7.39
N ASN A 273 24.18 9.90 6.64
CA ASN A 273 22.81 10.00 6.20
C ASN A 273 22.04 8.81 6.73
N SER A 274 20.87 9.05 7.30
CA SER A 274 19.94 8.00 7.69
C SER A 274 18.56 8.39 7.24
N GLU A 275 17.92 7.50 6.50
CA GLU A 275 16.54 7.64 6.03
C GLU A 275 15.73 6.45 6.49
N LYS A 276 14.66 6.71 7.22
CA LYS A 276 13.69 5.71 7.67
C LYS A 276 12.32 6.06 7.13
N SER A 277 11.77 5.18 6.33
CA SER A 277 10.43 5.31 5.79
C SER A 277 9.58 4.14 6.24
N ASN A 278 8.52 4.40 6.99
CA ASN A 278 7.58 3.38 7.47
C ASN A 278 6.19 3.68 6.94
N ILE A 279 5.50 2.66 6.50
CA ILE A 279 4.15 2.74 5.96
C ILE A 279 3.19 2.03 6.90
N PHE A 280 2.08 2.72 7.22
CA PHE A 280 1.02 2.22 8.08
C PHE A 280 -0.31 2.32 7.37
N VAL A 281 -1.22 1.42 7.69
CA VAL A 281 -2.61 1.47 7.25
C VAL A 281 -3.54 1.38 8.46
N LYS A 282 -4.66 2.10 8.39
CA LYS A 282 -5.75 2.03 9.38
C LYS A 282 -7.07 1.87 8.63
N VAL A 283 -7.97 1.04 9.17
CA VAL A 283 -9.33 0.85 8.68
C VAL A 283 -10.31 1.19 9.77
N GLU A 284 -11.24 2.06 9.47
CA GLU A 284 -12.29 2.49 10.38
C GLU A 284 -13.65 2.26 9.74
N GLU A 285 -14.63 1.81 10.53
CA GLU A 285 -16.01 1.73 10.09
C GLU A 285 -16.67 3.11 10.15
N ILE A 286 -17.35 3.49 9.08
CA ILE A 286 -18.11 4.74 8.98
C ILE A 286 -19.60 4.40 9.10
N LYS A 287 -20.27 5.04 10.03
CA LYS A 287 -21.73 4.93 10.22
C LYS A 287 -22.50 5.70 9.17
#